data_fa3d7d6078bde2d7727372c7c61fee27
#
_entry.id   fa3d7d6078bde2d7727372c7c61fee27
#
_cell.length_a   1.000
_cell.length_b   1.000
_cell.length_c   1.000
_cell.angle_alpha   90.00
_cell.angle_beta   90.00
_cell.angle_gamma   90.00
#
_symmetry.space_group_name_H-M   'P 1'
#
loop_
_entity.id
_entity.type
_entity.pdbx_description
1 polymer ?
#
loop_
_entity_poly.entity_id
_entity_poly.type
_entity_poly.pdbx_seq_one_letter_code
_entity_poly.pdbx_strand_id
1 'polypeptide(L)'
;VDTATERIFNDTGRVSESYADKATARQEIIDRRKSELLRYKSFYGCDVTDFNNFDLIVDTSYASKDEINELVYQCFTAANEGREYSKVWLCAKSLTIENDAPGCCCEPLEVVQSDNRFVVVKGSAKVRKALEEGKSLLPVDKVIQQ
;
A
#
# COMPACT_ATOMS: atom_id res chain seq x y z
N VAL A 1 1.64 -1.23 -9.96
CA VAL A 1 2.53 -1.73 -11.05
C VAL A 1 3.49 -0.64 -11.49
N ASP A 2 3.01 0.54 -11.84
CA ASP A 2 3.83 1.60 -12.47
C ASP A 2 4.98 2.07 -11.56
N THR A 3 4.72 2.31 -10.27
CA THR A 3 5.77 2.65 -9.30
C THR A 3 6.82 1.54 -9.15
N ALA A 4 6.40 0.26 -9.17
CA ALA A 4 7.32 -0.87 -9.12
C ALA A 4 8.17 -0.95 -10.38
N THR A 5 7.57 -0.71 -11.56
CA THR A 5 8.28 -0.65 -12.84
C THR A 5 9.36 0.44 -12.83
N GLU A 6 9.02 1.66 -12.39
CA GLU A 6 9.97 2.76 -12.28
C GLU A 6 11.12 2.43 -11.33
N ARG A 7 10.84 1.84 -10.18
CA ARG A 7 11.88 1.45 -9.21
C ARG A 7 12.82 0.39 -9.76
N ILE A 8 12.28 -0.66 -10.40
CA ILE A 8 13.09 -1.74 -10.98
C ILE A 8 13.92 -1.23 -12.15
N PHE A 9 13.34 -0.43 -13.02
CA PHE A 9 14.02 0.07 -14.20
C PHE A 9 15.15 1.06 -13.87
N ASN A 10 15.00 1.85 -12.80
CA ASN A 10 15.99 2.82 -12.35
C ASN A 10 17.02 2.23 -11.36
N ASP A 11 16.85 1.00 -10.91
CA ASP A 11 17.76 0.35 -9.96
C ASP A 11 18.96 -0.28 -10.71
N THR A 12 20.02 0.49 -10.87
CA THR A 12 21.26 0.04 -11.52
C THR A 12 22.08 -0.98 -10.71
N GLY A 13 21.71 -1.22 -9.46
CA GLY A 13 22.39 -2.20 -8.58
C GLY A 13 21.88 -3.63 -8.73
N ARG A 14 20.81 -3.86 -9.48
CA ARG A 14 20.24 -5.20 -9.70
C ARG A 14 20.92 -5.91 -10.86
N VAL A 15 21.80 -6.84 -10.55
CA VAL A 15 22.51 -7.65 -11.56
C VAL A 15 21.62 -8.72 -12.18
N SER A 16 20.54 -9.15 -11.48
CA SER A 16 19.69 -10.28 -11.89
C SER A 16 18.46 -9.89 -12.74
N GLU A 17 18.12 -8.61 -12.81
CA GLU A 17 16.95 -8.13 -13.54
C GLU A 17 17.36 -6.96 -14.45
N SER A 18 17.70 -7.28 -15.70
CA SER A 18 17.99 -6.30 -16.74
C SER A 18 16.92 -6.36 -17.82
N TYR A 19 16.22 -5.26 -18.03
CA TYR A 19 15.14 -5.17 -19.02
C TYR A 19 15.54 -4.27 -20.18
N ALA A 20 15.16 -4.65 -21.40
CA ALA A 20 15.47 -3.88 -22.60
C ALA A 20 14.76 -2.51 -22.60
N ASP A 21 13.54 -2.46 -22.07
CA ASP A 21 12.72 -1.25 -21.95
C ASP A 21 11.69 -1.37 -20.81
N LYS A 22 11.06 -0.23 -20.48
CA LYS A 22 10.05 -0.14 -19.42
C LYS A 22 8.79 -0.96 -19.69
N ALA A 23 8.40 -1.11 -20.95
CA ALA A 23 7.20 -1.86 -21.30
C ALA A 23 7.40 -3.35 -21.02
N THR A 24 8.57 -3.89 -21.37
CA THR A 24 8.98 -5.26 -21.04
C THR A 24 9.05 -5.46 -19.54
N ALA A 25 9.69 -4.57 -18.80
CA ALA A 25 9.74 -4.65 -17.33
C ALA A 25 8.33 -4.66 -16.71
N ARG A 26 7.44 -3.80 -17.19
CA ARG A 26 6.06 -3.74 -16.72
C ARG A 26 5.29 -5.03 -16.99
N GLN A 27 5.43 -5.59 -18.17
CA GLN A 27 4.75 -6.84 -18.53
C GLN A 27 5.23 -8.01 -17.66
N GLU A 28 6.54 -8.12 -17.44
CA GLU A 28 7.10 -9.19 -16.60
C GLU A 28 6.66 -9.07 -15.14
N ILE A 29 6.56 -7.85 -14.60
CA ILE A 29 6.01 -7.63 -13.24
C ILE A 29 4.55 -8.11 -13.16
N ILE A 30 3.74 -7.81 -14.18
CA ILE A 30 2.34 -8.24 -14.24
C ILE A 30 2.26 -9.77 -14.29
N ASP A 31 3.06 -10.41 -15.12
CA ASP A 31 3.01 -11.85 -15.32
C ASP A 31 3.56 -12.61 -14.09
N ARG A 32 4.61 -12.08 -13.47
CA ARG A 32 5.10 -12.59 -12.17
C ARG A 32 3.99 -12.52 -11.11
N ARG A 33 3.32 -11.37 -10.97
CA ARG A 33 2.21 -11.22 -10.01
C ARG A 33 1.08 -12.21 -10.27
N LYS A 34 0.67 -12.41 -11.53
CA LYS A 34 -0.35 -13.41 -11.88
C LYS A 34 0.09 -14.83 -11.49
N SER A 35 1.33 -15.19 -11.79
CA SER A 35 1.90 -16.48 -11.42
C SER A 35 1.95 -16.68 -9.90
N GLU A 36 2.34 -15.67 -9.15
CA GLU A 36 2.35 -15.70 -7.69
C GLU A 36 0.95 -15.88 -7.10
N LEU A 37 -0.04 -15.13 -7.58
CA LEU A 37 -1.44 -15.26 -7.16
C LEU A 37 -1.95 -16.69 -7.34
N LEU A 38 -1.72 -17.28 -8.53
CA LEU A 38 -2.11 -18.65 -8.84
C LEU A 38 -1.42 -19.65 -7.93
N ARG A 39 -0.10 -19.49 -7.71
CA ARG A 39 0.69 -20.36 -6.87
C ARG A 39 0.23 -20.34 -5.42
N TYR A 40 0.04 -19.16 -4.84
CA TYR A 40 -0.42 -19.05 -3.46
C TYR A 40 -1.81 -19.65 -3.28
N LYS A 41 -2.72 -19.40 -4.20
CA LYS A 41 -4.06 -19.99 -4.17
C LYS A 41 -4.03 -21.52 -4.32
N SER A 42 -3.21 -22.05 -5.24
CA SER A 42 -3.16 -23.48 -5.54
C SER A 42 -2.47 -24.31 -4.47
N PHE A 43 -1.34 -23.81 -3.91
CA PHE A 43 -0.53 -24.59 -2.97
C PHE A 43 -0.88 -24.34 -1.52
N TYR A 44 -1.33 -23.13 -1.19
CA TYR A 44 -1.56 -22.72 0.21
C TYR A 44 -3.03 -22.42 0.50
N GLY A 45 -3.90 -22.40 -0.52
CA GLY A 45 -5.30 -22.00 -0.35
C GLY A 45 -5.48 -20.52 0.05
N CYS A 46 -4.41 -19.73 -0.04
CA CYS A 46 -4.38 -18.36 0.42
C CYS A 46 -4.63 -17.38 -0.74
N ASP A 47 -5.60 -16.50 -0.57
CA ASP A 47 -5.80 -15.36 -1.47
C ASP A 47 -4.99 -14.17 -0.96
N VAL A 48 -3.89 -13.86 -1.64
CA VAL A 48 -3.00 -12.75 -1.26
C VAL A 48 -3.58 -11.37 -1.61
N THR A 49 -4.78 -11.30 -2.15
CA THR A 49 -5.50 -10.04 -2.35
C THR A 49 -6.45 -9.74 -1.20
N ASP A 50 -6.78 -10.74 -0.39
CA ASP A 50 -7.60 -10.57 0.81
C ASP A 50 -6.74 -10.04 1.97
N PHE A 51 -7.01 -8.82 2.39
CA PHE A 51 -6.31 -8.13 3.48
C PHE A 51 -6.44 -8.83 4.83
N ASN A 52 -7.44 -9.70 5.01
CA ASN A 52 -7.60 -10.46 6.24
C ASN A 52 -6.50 -11.50 6.46
N ASN A 53 -5.82 -11.92 5.40
CA ASN A 53 -4.73 -12.89 5.46
C ASN A 53 -3.38 -12.32 5.95
N PHE A 54 -3.32 -11.03 6.29
CA PHE A 54 -2.08 -10.35 6.69
C PHE A 54 -2.23 -9.64 8.03
N ASP A 55 -1.15 -9.57 8.80
CA ASP A 55 -1.08 -8.82 10.05
C ASP A 55 -0.78 -7.34 9.82
N LEU A 56 -0.01 -7.02 8.78
CA LEU A 56 0.34 -5.67 8.39
C LEU A 56 0.36 -5.51 6.87
N ILE A 57 -0.25 -4.45 6.38
CA ILE A 57 -0.29 -4.07 4.97
C ILE A 57 0.22 -2.64 4.84
N VAL A 58 1.24 -2.44 4.00
CA VAL A 58 1.85 -1.13 3.79
C VAL A 58 1.94 -0.81 2.30
N ASP A 59 1.31 0.28 1.88
CA ASP A 59 1.57 0.86 0.56
C ASP A 59 2.92 1.58 0.57
N THR A 60 3.87 1.05 -0.16
CA THR A 60 5.23 1.59 -0.23
C THR A 60 5.44 2.55 -1.41
N SER A 61 4.39 2.94 -2.14
CA SER A 61 4.51 3.65 -3.42
C SER A 61 5.26 4.98 -3.33
N TYR A 62 5.02 5.76 -2.27
CA TYR A 62 5.60 7.09 -2.09
C TYR A 62 6.36 7.27 -0.76
N ALA A 63 6.47 6.23 0.04
CA ALA A 63 7.24 6.26 1.28
C ALA A 63 8.71 5.92 1.06
N SER A 64 9.59 6.50 1.83
CA SER A 64 11.00 6.17 1.85
C SER A 64 11.26 4.82 2.55
N LYS A 65 12.44 4.24 2.31
CA LYS A 65 12.85 2.99 2.99
C LYS A 65 12.88 3.17 4.50
N ASP A 66 13.33 4.32 4.99
CA ASP A 66 13.46 4.59 6.41
C ASP A 66 12.10 4.73 7.08
N GLU A 67 11.14 5.41 6.45
CA GLU A 67 9.76 5.50 6.94
C GLU A 67 9.09 4.12 7.01
N ILE A 68 9.30 3.27 6.01
CA ILE A 68 8.75 1.91 5.99
C ILE A 68 9.38 1.06 7.09
N ASN A 69 10.71 1.11 7.25
CA ASN A 69 11.43 0.37 8.27
C ASN A 69 10.98 0.77 9.68
N GLU A 70 10.87 2.06 9.94
CA GLU A 70 10.41 2.58 11.23
C GLU A 70 8.97 2.14 11.52
N LEU A 71 8.07 2.24 10.54
CA LEU A 71 6.68 1.80 10.68
C LEU A 71 6.59 0.30 11.00
N VAL A 72 7.30 -0.54 10.24
CA VAL A 72 7.30 -2.00 10.44
C VAL A 72 7.84 -2.33 11.84
N TYR A 73 8.92 -1.67 12.25
CA TYR A 73 9.50 -1.87 13.58
C TYR A 73 8.50 -1.48 14.69
N GLN A 74 7.82 -0.34 14.56
CA GLN A 74 6.82 0.11 15.53
C GLN A 74 5.63 -0.86 15.62
N CYS A 75 5.10 -1.33 14.49
CA CYS A 75 4.01 -2.30 14.45
C CYS A 75 4.43 -3.65 15.07
N PHE A 76 5.63 -4.14 14.73
CA PHE A 76 6.17 -5.37 15.29
C PHE A 76 6.36 -5.27 16.82
N THR A 77 6.89 -4.15 17.29
CA THR A 77 7.08 -3.91 18.73
C THR A 77 5.73 -3.86 19.44
N ALA A 78 4.75 -3.13 18.88
CA ALA A 78 3.41 -3.06 19.44
C ALA A 78 2.75 -4.45 19.53
N ALA A 79 2.86 -5.25 18.48
CA ALA A 79 2.33 -6.61 18.47
C ALA A 79 2.95 -7.50 19.57
N ASN A 80 4.28 -7.44 19.73
CA ASN A 80 4.98 -8.22 20.77
C ASN A 80 4.62 -7.79 22.19
N GLU A 81 4.28 -6.53 22.38
CA GLU A 81 3.85 -5.97 23.66
C GLU A 81 2.34 -6.09 23.91
N GLY A 82 1.58 -6.68 22.97
CA GLY A 82 0.13 -6.80 23.05
C GLY A 82 -0.60 -5.47 22.93
N ARG A 83 0.05 -4.44 22.37
CA ARG A 83 -0.57 -3.13 22.06
C ARG A 83 -1.26 -3.13 20.72
N GLU A 84 -2.33 -2.37 20.60
CA GLU A 84 -3.02 -2.16 19.33
C GLU A 84 -2.16 -1.37 18.36
N TYR A 85 -2.27 -1.70 17.07
CA TYR A 85 -1.67 -0.97 15.96
C TYR A 85 -2.58 -1.03 14.73
N SER A 86 -2.45 -0.05 13.84
CA SER A 86 -3.21 -0.04 12.59
C SER A 86 -2.66 -1.10 11.63
N LYS A 87 -3.54 -1.96 11.16
CA LYS A 87 -3.21 -3.08 10.25
C LYS A 87 -2.86 -2.60 8.83
N VAL A 88 -3.51 -1.53 8.36
CA VAL A 88 -3.37 -1.03 6.99
C VAL A 88 -2.81 0.38 7.00
N TRP A 89 -1.76 0.59 6.22
CA TRP A 89 -1.11 1.87 6.02
C TRP A 89 -1.00 2.17 4.53
N LEU A 90 -1.60 3.27 4.10
CA LEU A 90 -1.60 3.70 2.71
C LEU A 90 -0.86 5.02 2.53
N CYS A 91 -0.22 5.18 1.38
CA CYS A 91 0.38 6.45 1.02
C CYS A 91 -0.70 7.51 0.77
N ALA A 92 -0.58 8.68 1.41
CA ALA A 92 -1.53 9.78 1.23
C ALA A 92 -1.71 10.17 -0.25
N LYS A 93 -0.61 10.12 -1.02
CA LYS A 93 -0.61 10.39 -2.48
C LYS A 93 -1.28 9.31 -3.33
N SER A 94 -1.47 8.11 -2.79
CA SER A 94 -2.17 7.00 -3.49
C SER A 94 -3.68 7.05 -3.30
N LEU A 95 -4.17 7.90 -2.38
CA LEU A 95 -5.58 8.00 -2.05
C LEU A 95 -6.31 8.95 -2.99
N THR A 96 -7.43 8.50 -3.53
CA THR A 96 -8.31 9.32 -4.37
C THR A 96 -9.44 9.90 -3.51
N ILE A 97 -9.59 11.22 -3.50
CA ILE A 97 -10.70 11.91 -2.83
C ILE A 97 -11.70 12.31 -3.92
N GLU A 98 -12.84 11.63 -3.97
CA GLU A 98 -13.91 11.93 -4.94
C GLU A 98 -14.94 12.92 -4.35
N ASN A 99 -15.21 12.82 -3.04
CA ASN A 99 -16.13 13.69 -2.34
C ASN A 99 -15.38 14.55 -1.33
N ASP A 100 -15.37 15.85 -1.59
CA ASP A 100 -14.70 16.83 -0.75
C ASP A 100 -15.65 17.38 0.32
N ALA A 101 -16.23 16.47 1.12
CA ALA A 101 -17.05 16.89 2.25
C ALA A 101 -16.19 17.54 3.33
N PRO A 102 -16.65 18.65 3.92
CA PRO A 102 -16.00 19.22 5.10
C PRO A 102 -16.04 18.19 6.23
N GLY A 103 -14.89 17.93 6.85
CA GLY A 103 -14.73 16.95 7.92
C GLY A 103 -13.65 17.36 8.89
N CYS A 104 -13.58 16.67 10.03
CA CYS A 104 -12.53 16.83 11.02
C CYS A 104 -11.37 15.88 10.72
N CYS A 105 -10.14 16.35 10.90
CA CYS A 105 -8.95 15.47 10.79
C CYS A 105 -8.89 14.36 11.86
N CYS A 106 -9.77 14.42 12.87
CA CYS A 106 -9.94 13.38 13.89
C CYS A 106 -10.87 12.22 13.45
N GLU A 107 -11.57 12.37 12.31
CA GLU A 107 -12.42 11.30 11.80
C GLU A 107 -11.60 10.07 11.38
N PRO A 108 -12.18 8.86 11.53
CA PRO A 108 -11.55 7.64 11.02
C PRO A 108 -11.37 7.74 9.51
N LEU A 109 -10.26 7.20 9.00
CA LEU A 109 -10.00 7.09 7.57
C LEU A 109 -10.58 5.78 7.06
N GLU A 110 -11.62 5.87 6.25
CA GLU A 110 -12.25 4.72 5.59
C GLU A 110 -12.06 4.82 4.08
N VAL A 111 -11.67 3.71 3.46
CA VAL A 111 -11.42 3.64 2.03
C VAL A 111 -12.12 2.45 1.39
N VAL A 112 -12.52 2.59 0.13
CA VAL A 112 -12.96 1.49 -0.72
C VAL A 112 -11.82 1.12 -1.66
N GLN A 113 -11.49 -0.15 -1.71
CA GLN A 113 -10.60 -0.70 -2.72
C GLN A 113 -11.41 -1.04 -3.97
N SER A 114 -11.17 -0.32 -5.06
CA SER A 114 -11.77 -0.59 -6.37
C SER A 114 -10.64 -0.82 -7.37
N ASP A 115 -10.56 -2.02 -7.93
CA ASP A 115 -9.49 -2.45 -8.84
C ASP A 115 -8.10 -2.22 -8.23
N ASN A 116 -7.43 -1.19 -8.69
CA ASN A 116 -6.06 -0.84 -8.28
C ASN A 116 -5.99 0.52 -7.57
N ARG A 117 -7.11 1.05 -7.06
CA ARG A 117 -7.24 2.37 -6.43
C ARG A 117 -7.87 2.25 -5.06
N PHE A 118 -7.50 3.19 -4.19
CA PHE A 118 -8.16 3.39 -2.91
C PHE A 118 -8.90 4.72 -2.93
N VAL A 119 -10.21 4.65 -2.85
CA VAL A 119 -11.09 5.82 -2.84
C VAL A 119 -11.51 6.13 -1.41
N VAL A 120 -11.29 7.37 -0.97
CA VAL A 120 -11.63 7.82 0.37
C VAL A 120 -13.14 8.03 0.46
N VAL A 121 -13.79 7.30 1.37
CA VAL A 121 -15.22 7.46 1.68
C VAL A 121 -15.43 8.30 2.93
N LYS A 122 -14.46 8.28 3.86
CA LYS A 122 -14.49 9.09 5.08
C LYS A 122 -13.09 9.50 5.50
N GLY A 123 -12.94 10.66 6.15
CA GLY A 123 -11.65 11.14 6.64
C GLY A 123 -10.82 11.90 5.58
N SER A 124 -11.46 12.48 4.54
CA SER A 124 -10.78 13.28 3.50
C SER A 124 -9.94 14.42 4.07
N ALA A 125 -10.40 15.07 5.16
CA ALA A 125 -9.65 16.11 5.87
C ALA A 125 -8.32 15.59 6.46
N LYS A 126 -8.28 14.33 6.96
CA LYS A 126 -7.06 13.67 7.47
C LYS A 126 -6.04 13.51 6.33
N VAL A 127 -6.50 13.10 5.14
CA VAL A 127 -5.64 12.93 3.97
C VAL A 127 -5.07 14.25 3.49
N ARG A 128 -5.89 15.30 3.36
CA ARG A 128 -5.42 16.63 2.98
C ARG A 128 -4.37 17.17 3.94
N LYS A 129 -4.66 17.11 5.25
CA LYS A 129 -3.71 17.53 6.27
C LYS A 129 -2.38 16.79 6.16
N ALA A 130 -2.40 15.49 5.93
CA ALA A 130 -1.20 14.70 5.75
C ALA A 130 -0.39 15.13 4.51
N LEU A 131 -1.07 15.43 3.40
CA LEU A 131 -0.42 15.94 2.18
C LEU A 131 0.21 17.33 2.42
N GLU A 132 -0.47 18.22 3.15
CA GLU A 132 0.05 19.54 3.54
C GLU A 132 1.26 19.43 4.47
N GLU A 133 1.23 18.49 5.42
CA GLU A 133 2.33 18.22 6.36
C GLU A 133 3.47 17.38 5.74
N GLY A 134 3.33 16.94 4.48
CA GLY A 134 4.30 16.09 3.80
C GLY A 134 4.41 14.67 4.36
N LYS A 135 3.40 14.18 5.05
CA LYS A 135 3.33 12.81 5.57
C LYS A 135 3.09 11.83 4.43
N SER A 136 3.95 10.82 4.32
CA SER A 136 3.85 9.81 3.27
C SER A 136 2.80 8.75 3.58
N LEU A 137 2.76 8.26 4.83
CA LEU A 137 1.93 7.13 5.25
C LEU A 137 0.84 7.55 6.22
N LEU A 138 -0.35 6.99 6.03
CA LEU A 138 -1.51 7.19 6.89
C LEU A 138 -2.08 5.84 7.35
N PRO A 139 -2.41 5.72 8.66
CA PRO A 139 -3.19 4.58 9.13
C PRO A 139 -4.61 4.66 8.58
N VAL A 140 -5.10 3.51 8.09
CA VAL A 140 -6.46 3.35 7.59
C VAL A 140 -7.26 2.55 8.61
N ASP A 141 -8.36 3.12 9.03
CA ASP A 141 -9.20 2.52 10.07
C ASP A 141 -10.10 1.41 9.48
N LYS A 142 -10.51 1.56 8.20
CA LYS A 142 -11.33 0.57 7.52
C LYS A 142 -11.06 0.51 6.03
N VAL A 143 -10.86 -0.69 5.50
CA VAL A 143 -10.82 -0.96 4.05
C VAL A 143 -12.06 -1.78 3.68
N ILE A 144 -12.81 -1.31 2.70
CA ILE A 144 -13.96 -2.00 2.12
C ILE A 144 -13.49 -2.60 0.80
N GLN A 145 -13.36 -3.91 0.74
CA GLN A 145 -13.02 -4.66 -0.48
C GLN A 145 -14.30 -5.01 -1.23
N GLN A 146 -14.32 -4.72 -2.53
CA GLN A 146 -15.43 -5.06 -3.43
C GLN A 146 -15.09 -6.26 -4.29
#